data_ac1323d4ae5788f7f4ac073c3cb13808
#
_entry.id   ac1323d4ae5788f7f4ac073c3cb13808
#
_cell.length_a   1.000
_cell.length_b   1.000
_cell.length_c   1.000
_cell.angle_alpha   90.00
_cell.angle_beta   90.00
_cell.angle_gamma   90.00
#
_symmetry.space_group_name_H-M   'P 1'
#
loop_
_entity.id
_entity.type
_entity.pdbx_description
1 polymer ?
#
loop_
_entity_poly.entity_id
_entity_poly.type
_entity_poly.pdbx_seq_one_letter_code
_entity_poly.pdbx_strand_id
1 'polypeptide(L)'
;MLIIHPGFEKTGTTTLQETVFRSHPEILNIGRPFNASGKKLGDLLHVPKEEYDDIALEKIAKDLKTSTKTIVLSDEHLAKNFYMRSTVAGRLFKHFPDAQIIFTIRNQIRAIESYYGNHGRVLKNVPVPFTGKFVTLENWLGYSWNNWT
;
A
#
# COMPACT_ATOMS: atom_id res chain seq x y z
N MET A 1 15.47 -12.05 -5.73
CA MET A 1 14.10 -11.92 -6.30
C MET A 1 13.37 -10.80 -5.55
N LEU A 2 12.61 -9.94 -6.25
CA LEU A 2 11.77 -8.93 -5.62
C LEU A 2 10.28 -9.34 -5.75
N ILE A 3 9.57 -9.30 -4.65
CA ILE A 3 8.11 -9.44 -4.58
C ILE A 3 7.53 -8.08 -4.18
N ILE A 4 6.59 -7.59 -4.95
CA ILE A 4 5.83 -6.38 -4.66
C ILE A 4 4.44 -6.82 -4.20
N HIS A 5 4.09 -6.44 -2.97
CA HIS A 5 2.78 -6.72 -2.37
C HIS A 5 2.07 -5.39 -2.09
N PRO A 6 1.38 -4.83 -3.10
CA PRO A 6 0.70 -3.54 -2.93
C PRO A 6 -0.48 -3.62 -1.98
N GLY A 7 -1.11 -4.79 -1.87
CA GLY A 7 -2.22 -5.06 -0.95
C GLY A 7 -3.38 -4.06 -1.05
N PHE A 8 -4.60 -4.54 -0.87
CA PHE A 8 -5.73 -3.64 -0.62
C PHE A 8 -5.95 -3.51 0.89
N GLU A 9 -6.45 -2.36 1.31
CA GLU A 9 -6.83 -2.17 2.71
C GLU A 9 -7.81 -3.27 3.15
N LYS A 10 -7.67 -3.70 4.40
CA LYS A 10 -8.53 -4.71 5.05
C LYS A 10 -8.46 -6.12 4.45
N THR A 11 -7.40 -6.45 3.74
CA THR A 11 -7.14 -7.80 3.21
C THR A 11 -6.15 -8.63 4.05
N GLY A 12 -5.80 -8.15 5.25
CA GLY A 12 -4.87 -8.85 6.14
C GLY A 12 -3.40 -8.50 5.90
N THR A 13 -3.12 -7.42 5.18
CA THR A 13 -1.77 -6.95 4.86
C THR A 13 -0.91 -6.78 6.10
N THR A 14 -1.44 -6.18 7.17
CA THR A 14 -0.72 -6.00 8.44
C THR A 14 -0.28 -7.33 9.03
N THR A 15 -1.15 -8.35 9.01
CA THR A 15 -0.79 -9.68 9.50
C THR A 15 0.37 -10.27 8.69
N LEU A 16 0.32 -10.22 7.36
CA LEU A 16 1.41 -10.70 6.51
C LEU A 16 2.71 -9.93 6.77
N GLN A 17 2.63 -8.61 6.90
CA GLN A 17 3.77 -7.73 7.15
C GLN A 17 4.47 -8.06 8.47
N GLU A 18 3.69 -8.22 9.54
CA GLU A 18 4.23 -8.41 10.90
C GLU A 18 4.63 -9.86 11.21
N THR A 19 3.85 -10.83 10.72
CA THR A 19 4.07 -12.23 11.10
C THR A 19 4.85 -13.04 10.08
N VAL A 20 4.73 -12.72 8.78
CA VAL A 20 5.40 -13.48 7.72
C VAL A 20 6.62 -12.72 7.21
N PHE A 21 6.40 -11.54 6.62
CA PHE A 21 7.49 -10.85 5.91
C PHE A 21 8.58 -10.34 6.85
N ARG A 22 8.23 -9.97 8.07
CA ARG A 22 9.19 -9.47 9.06
C ARG A 22 9.99 -10.57 9.73
N SER A 23 9.39 -11.73 10.00
CA SER A 23 9.99 -12.77 10.81
C SER A 23 10.63 -13.90 10.03
N HIS A 24 10.34 -14.02 8.72
CA HIS A 24 10.88 -15.12 7.92
C HIS A 24 12.39 -14.92 7.64
N PRO A 25 13.26 -15.92 7.93
CA PRO A 25 14.71 -15.76 7.86
C PRO A 25 15.25 -15.52 6.44
N GLU A 26 14.55 -15.99 5.41
CA GLU A 26 14.95 -15.85 4.00
C GLU A 26 14.35 -14.62 3.32
N ILE A 27 13.58 -13.81 4.06
CA ILE A 27 12.97 -12.59 3.55
C ILE A 27 13.73 -11.36 4.07
N LEU A 28 13.99 -10.43 3.16
CA LEU A 28 14.36 -9.06 3.47
C LEU A 28 13.14 -8.18 3.26
N ASN A 29 12.41 -7.88 4.33
CA ASN A 29 11.28 -6.96 4.26
C ASN A 29 11.78 -5.53 4.16
N ILE A 30 11.47 -4.85 3.06
CA ILE A 30 11.72 -3.42 2.84
C ILE A 30 10.42 -2.62 2.83
N GLY A 31 9.26 -3.31 2.91
CA GLY A 31 7.96 -2.70 3.07
C GLY A 31 7.65 -2.31 4.51
N ARG A 32 6.37 -2.18 4.83
CA ARG A 32 5.92 -1.85 6.19
C ARG A 32 6.19 -2.99 7.19
N PRO A 33 6.64 -2.67 8.42
CA PRO A 33 7.26 -1.41 8.82
C PRO A 33 8.57 -1.19 8.06
N PHE A 34 8.72 0.00 7.50
CA PHE A 34 9.83 0.31 6.60
C PHE A 34 11.18 0.26 7.30
N ASN A 35 12.16 -0.37 6.65
CA ASN A 35 13.56 -0.08 6.91
C ASN A 35 14.01 1.19 6.14
N ALA A 36 15.25 1.64 6.33
CA ALA A 36 15.75 2.85 5.69
C ALA A 36 15.69 2.80 4.15
N SER A 37 16.02 1.67 3.54
CA SER A 37 15.98 1.48 2.08
C SER A 37 14.55 1.50 1.56
N GLY A 38 13.63 0.85 2.26
CA GLY A 38 12.23 0.80 1.86
C GLY A 38 11.53 2.16 1.99
N LYS A 39 11.84 2.93 3.04
CA LYS A 39 11.34 4.28 3.18
C LYS A 39 11.81 5.16 2.01
N LYS A 40 13.09 5.15 1.72
CA LYS A 40 13.67 5.91 0.61
C LYS A 40 13.07 5.50 -0.74
N LEU A 41 12.88 4.20 -0.97
CA LEU A 41 12.21 3.69 -2.17
C LEU A 41 10.78 4.20 -2.27
N GLY A 42 10.02 4.08 -1.19
CA GLY A 42 8.63 4.58 -1.13
C GLY A 42 8.53 6.08 -1.42
N ASP A 43 9.41 6.88 -0.81
CA ASP A 43 9.46 8.32 -1.03
C ASP A 43 9.74 8.65 -2.51
N LEU A 44 10.73 8.03 -3.14
CA LEU A 44 11.06 8.23 -4.55
C LEU A 44 9.96 7.77 -5.52
N LEU A 45 9.24 6.72 -5.18
CA LEU A 45 8.14 6.22 -6.01
C LEU A 45 6.96 7.19 -6.08
N HIS A 46 6.71 7.97 -5.02
CA HIS A 46 5.52 8.80 -4.88
C HIS A 46 5.73 10.30 -5.10
N VAL A 47 6.95 10.74 -5.40
CA VAL A 47 7.20 12.15 -5.72
C VAL A 47 6.59 12.56 -7.06
N PRO A 48 6.22 13.83 -7.26
CA PRO A 48 5.86 14.38 -8.57
C PRO A 48 6.93 14.11 -9.62
N LYS A 49 6.56 14.24 -10.90
CA LYS A 49 7.47 13.95 -12.01
C LYS A 49 8.69 14.87 -12.00
N GLU A 50 8.51 16.11 -11.60
CA GLU A 50 9.52 17.17 -11.54
C GLU A 50 10.58 16.90 -10.46
N GLU A 51 10.21 16.18 -9.42
CA GLU A 51 11.06 15.83 -8.27
C GLU A 51 11.62 14.39 -8.37
N TYR A 52 11.30 13.69 -9.46
CA TYR A 52 11.66 12.30 -9.61
C TYR A 52 13.14 12.12 -9.94
N ASP A 53 13.88 11.49 -9.04
CA ASP A 53 15.28 11.13 -9.21
C ASP A 53 15.43 9.68 -9.69
N ASP A 54 15.54 9.53 -11.00
CA ASP A 54 15.71 8.24 -11.67
C ASP A 54 17.03 7.56 -11.30
N ILE A 55 18.09 8.34 -11.13
CA ILE A 55 19.43 7.83 -10.78
C ILE A 55 19.44 7.27 -9.37
N ALA A 56 18.80 7.98 -8.42
CA ALA A 56 18.68 7.50 -7.06
C ALA A 56 17.89 6.20 -6.99
N LEU A 57 16.81 6.08 -7.79
CA LEU A 57 16.01 4.85 -7.83
C LEU A 57 16.78 3.69 -8.45
N GLU A 58 17.53 3.94 -9.53
CA GLU A 58 18.40 2.94 -10.16
C GLU A 58 19.47 2.42 -9.19
N LYS A 59 20.07 3.31 -8.40
CA LYS A 59 21.05 2.93 -7.38
C LYS A 59 20.43 1.99 -6.35
N ILE A 60 19.24 2.34 -5.83
CA ILE A 60 18.52 1.45 -4.88
C ILE A 60 18.22 0.11 -5.54
N ALA A 61 17.77 0.09 -6.78
CA ALA A 61 17.49 -1.15 -7.50
C ALA A 61 18.72 -2.03 -7.64
N LYS A 62 19.89 -1.46 -7.94
CA LYS A 62 21.18 -2.18 -7.99
C LYS A 62 21.56 -2.73 -6.63
N ASP A 63 21.46 -1.92 -5.57
CA ASP A 63 21.79 -2.35 -4.20
C ASP A 63 20.89 -3.51 -3.75
N LEU A 64 19.60 -3.45 -4.06
CA LEU A 64 18.68 -4.53 -3.73
C LEU A 64 18.97 -5.83 -4.50
N LYS A 65 19.42 -5.74 -5.75
CA LYS A 65 19.79 -6.94 -6.55
C LYS A 65 20.97 -7.73 -5.97
N THR A 66 21.78 -7.14 -5.10
CA THR A 66 22.89 -7.84 -4.44
C THR A 66 22.45 -8.77 -3.31
N SER A 67 21.19 -8.64 -2.86
CA SER A 67 20.66 -9.47 -1.78
C SER A 67 20.52 -10.94 -2.17
N THR A 68 20.99 -11.81 -1.32
CA THR A 68 20.78 -13.27 -1.44
C THR A 68 19.40 -13.70 -0.97
N LYS A 69 18.70 -12.84 -0.21
CA LYS A 69 17.35 -13.09 0.29
C LYS A 69 16.28 -12.67 -0.72
N THR A 70 15.10 -13.26 -0.59
CA THR A 70 13.90 -12.74 -1.26
C THR A 70 13.54 -11.39 -0.66
N ILE A 71 13.47 -10.38 -1.49
CA ILE A 71 13.08 -9.02 -1.06
C ILE A 71 11.58 -8.88 -1.19
N VAL A 72 10.93 -8.35 -0.17
CA VAL A 72 9.49 -8.06 -0.18
C VAL A 72 9.27 -6.58 0.07
N LEU A 73 8.63 -5.91 -0.90
CA LEU A 73 8.11 -4.56 -0.77
C LEU A 73 6.59 -4.64 -0.55
N SER A 74 6.17 -4.64 0.71
CA SER A 74 4.76 -4.65 1.07
C SER A 74 4.32 -3.28 1.55
N ASP A 75 3.52 -2.60 0.75
CA ASP A 75 2.96 -1.28 1.09
C ASP A 75 1.63 -1.03 0.36
N GLU A 76 0.59 -0.79 1.14
CA GLU A 76 -0.75 -0.49 0.62
C GLU A 76 -0.79 0.83 -0.17
N HIS A 77 0.11 1.76 0.10
CA HIS A 77 0.16 3.04 -0.60
C HIS A 77 0.52 2.89 -2.08
N LEU A 78 1.19 1.80 -2.47
CA LEU A 78 1.48 1.52 -3.88
C LEU A 78 0.20 1.42 -4.73
N ALA A 79 -0.91 0.98 -4.13
CA ALA A 79 -2.21 0.86 -4.81
C ALA A 79 -3.24 1.91 -4.39
N LYS A 80 -3.03 2.61 -3.27
CA LYS A 80 -4.03 3.50 -2.67
C LYS A 80 -4.14 4.85 -3.38
N ASN A 81 -3.03 5.43 -3.80
CA ASN A 81 -3.03 6.74 -4.45
C ASN A 81 -3.52 6.62 -5.89
N PHE A 82 -4.79 6.88 -6.11
CA PHE A 82 -5.45 6.73 -7.40
C PHE A 82 -4.74 7.51 -8.52
N TYR A 83 -4.30 8.72 -8.25
CA TYR A 83 -3.67 9.60 -9.24
C TYR A 83 -2.23 9.19 -9.58
N MET A 84 -1.55 8.50 -8.69
CA MET A 84 -0.15 8.13 -8.85
C MET A 84 0.07 6.66 -9.23
N ARG A 85 -0.98 5.84 -9.24
CA ARG A 85 -0.84 4.38 -9.45
C ARG A 85 -0.10 4.01 -10.72
N SER A 86 -0.47 4.61 -11.85
CA SER A 86 0.18 4.34 -13.13
C SER A 86 1.64 4.80 -13.15
N THR A 87 1.92 5.95 -12.53
CA THR A 87 3.28 6.49 -12.40
C THR A 87 4.14 5.59 -11.52
N VAL A 88 3.63 5.19 -10.36
CA VAL A 88 4.33 4.27 -9.44
C VAL A 88 4.57 2.92 -10.11
N ALA A 89 3.57 2.37 -10.78
CA ALA A 89 3.70 1.11 -11.53
C ALA A 89 4.74 1.22 -12.64
N GLY A 90 4.74 2.31 -13.40
CA GLY A 90 5.74 2.56 -14.45
C GLY A 90 7.16 2.68 -13.91
N ARG A 91 7.35 3.38 -12.78
CA ARG A 91 8.65 3.49 -12.10
C ARG A 91 9.13 2.12 -11.59
N LEU A 92 8.25 1.37 -10.97
CA LEU A 92 8.56 0.02 -10.51
C LEU A 92 8.92 -0.91 -11.68
N PHE A 93 8.14 -0.91 -12.74
CA PHE A 93 8.42 -1.72 -13.93
C PHE A 93 9.76 -1.36 -14.58
N LYS A 94 10.08 -0.06 -14.68
CA LYS A 94 11.34 0.41 -15.26
C LYS A 94 12.57 -0.15 -14.53
N HIS A 95 12.56 -0.14 -13.20
CA HIS A 95 13.71 -0.51 -12.38
C HIS A 95 13.71 -1.96 -11.90
N PHE A 96 12.54 -2.58 -11.87
CA PHE A 96 12.31 -3.96 -11.40
C PHE A 96 11.40 -4.75 -12.37
N PRO A 97 11.78 -4.90 -13.65
CA PRO A 97 10.93 -5.53 -14.65
C PRO A 97 10.60 -6.99 -14.32
N ASP A 98 11.47 -7.67 -13.56
CA ASP A 98 11.32 -9.08 -13.18
C ASP A 98 10.64 -9.26 -11.82
N ALA A 99 10.12 -8.19 -11.22
CA ALA A 99 9.45 -8.27 -9.92
C ALA A 99 8.13 -9.05 -10.04
N GLN A 100 7.90 -9.92 -9.07
CA GLN A 100 6.62 -10.61 -8.94
C GLN A 100 5.64 -9.74 -8.14
N ILE A 101 4.40 -9.67 -8.61
CA ILE A 101 3.36 -8.89 -7.92
C ILE A 101 2.37 -9.87 -7.28
N ILE A 102 2.14 -9.69 -5.98
CA ILE A 102 1.18 -10.50 -5.22
C ILE A 102 0.10 -9.56 -4.68
N PHE A 103 -1.16 -9.84 -5.02
CA PHE A 103 -2.31 -9.16 -4.43
C PHE A 103 -3.03 -10.07 -3.44
N THR A 104 -3.26 -9.55 -2.25
CA THR A 104 -4.23 -10.15 -1.32
C THR A 104 -5.60 -9.56 -1.58
N ILE A 105 -6.58 -10.43 -1.78
CA ILE A 105 -7.98 -10.06 -1.98
C ILE A 105 -8.83 -10.61 -0.84
N ARG A 106 -9.94 -9.96 -0.57
CA ARG A 106 -10.93 -10.37 0.43
C ARG A 106 -12.32 -10.29 -0.18
N ASN A 107 -13.23 -11.09 0.32
CA ASN A 107 -14.65 -10.93 -0.02
C ASN A 107 -15.08 -9.48 0.22
N GLN A 108 -15.71 -8.87 -0.80
CA GLN A 108 -16.00 -7.43 -0.80
C GLN A 108 -16.92 -7.03 0.36
N ILE A 109 -17.96 -7.81 0.66
CA ILE A 109 -18.89 -7.52 1.77
C ILE A 109 -18.11 -7.45 3.08
N ARG A 110 -17.25 -8.44 3.34
CA ARG A 110 -16.42 -8.48 4.56
C ARG A 110 -15.38 -7.36 4.58
N ALA A 111 -14.88 -6.95 3.44
CA ALA A 111 -13.97 -5.81 3.34
C ALA A 111 -14.69 -4.51 3.69
N ILE A 112 -15.89 -4.28 3.16
CA ILE A 112 -16.74 -3.11 3.45
C ILE A 112 -17.08 -3.02 4.94
N GLU A 113 -17.55 -4.12 5.55
CA GLU A 113 -17.82 -4.18 6.99
C GLU A 113 -16.58 -3.81 7.82
N SER A 114 -15.43 -4.36 7.46
CA SER A 114 -14.17 -4.09 8.14
C SER A 114 -13.70 -2.64 7.94
N TYR A 115 -13.93 -2.08 6.76
CA TYR A 115 -13.59 -0.68 6.45
C TYR A 115 -14.48 0.28 7.23
N TYR A 116 -15.79 0.03 7.24
CA TYR A 116 -16.74 0.78 8.06
C TYR A 116 -16.37 0.76 9.53
N GLY A 117 -16.07 -0.42 10.08
CA GLY A 117 -15.67 -0.56 11.49
C GLY A 117 -14.42 0.27 11.85
N ASN A 118 -13.53 0.48 10.89
CA ASN A 118 -12.29 1.23 11.09
C ASN A 118 -12.41 2.73 10.80
N HIS A 119 -13.18 3.11 9.82
CA HIS A 119 -13.27 4.48 9.30
C HIS A 119 -14.64 5.13 9.49
N GLY A 120 -15.71 4.38 9.31
CA GLY A 120 -17.07 4.90 9.39
C GLY A 120 -17.60 4.98 10.80
N ARG A 121 -17.36 3.95 11.62
CA ARG A 121 -17.92 3.84 12.98
C ARG A 121 -17.30 4.83 13.97
N VAL A 122 -16.02 5.14 13.86
CA VAL A 122 -15.24 5.88 14.88
C VAL A 122 -15.05 7.34 14.53
N LEU A 123 -15.83 7.90 13.66
CA LEU A 123 -15.84 9.33 13.35
C LEU A 123 -14.49 9.90 12.85
N LYS A 124 -13.60 9.06 12.35
CA LYS A 124 -12.26 9.52 11.92
C LYS A 124 -12.31 10.43 10.68
N ASN A 125 -13.32 10.27 9.83
CA ASN A 125 -13.56 11.12 8.66
C ASN A 125 -15.06 11.24 8.42
N VAL A 126 -15.79 11.72 9.42
CA VAL A 126 -17.24 11.86 9.31
C VAL A 126 -17.57 13.12 8.53
N PRO A 127 -18.36 13.00 7.47
CA PRO A 127 -18.89 14.16 6.78
C PRO A 127 -19.65 15.07 7.71
N VAL A 128 -19.59 16.38 7.43
CA VAL A 128 -20.21 17.44 8.25
C VAL A 128 -21.65 17.12 8.73
N PRO A 129 -22.55 16.53 7.91
CA PRO A 129 -23.92 16.21 8.37
C PRO A 129 -23.99 15.18 9.50
N PHE A 130 -22.93 14.40 9.71
CA PHE A 130 -22.87 13.34 10.71
C PHE A 130 -21.94 13.63 11.89
N THR A 131 -21.35 14.83 11.93
CA THR A 131 -20.44 15.23 13.01
C THR A 131 -21.11 15.06 14.37
N GLY A 132 -20.46 14.33 15.27
CA GLY A 132 -20.97 14.04 16.61
C GLY A 132 -22.11 13.03 16.68
N LYS A 133 -22.45 12.35 15.58
CA LYS A 133 -23.50 11.33 15.53
C LYS A 133 -22.92 9.95 15.21
N PHE A 134 -23.59 8.91 15.69
CA PHE A 134 -23.31 7.56 15.23
C PHE A 134 -23.80 7.41 13.78
N VAL A 135 -22.93 6.98 12.89
CA VAL A 135 -23.25 6.77 11.48
C VAL A 135 -23.49 5.28 11.27
N THR A 136 -24.68 4.90 10.82
CA THR A 136 -24.95 3.51 10.44
C THR A 136 -24.21 3.12 9.18
N LEU A 137 -24.01 1.81 8.95
CA LEU A 137 -23.38 1.32 7.74
C LEU A 137 -24.10 1.81 6.47
N GLU A 138 -25.43 1.81 6.49
CA GLU A 138 -26.26 2.26 5.37
C GLU A 138 -26.06 3.76 5.06
N ASN A 139 -26.07 4.59 6.09
CA ASN A 139 -25.83 6.02 5.93
C ASN A 139 -24.41 6.31 5.44
N TRP A 140 -23.44 5.57 5.95
CA TRP A 140 -22.04 5.69 5.52
C TRP A 140 -21.85 5.26 4.07
N LEU A 141 -22.45 4.16 3.65
CA LEU A 141 -22.40 3.67 2.27
C LEU A 141 -23.09 4.66 1.33
N GLY A 142 -24.31 5.12 1.67
CA GLY A 142 -25.05 6.07 0.86
C GLY A 142 -24.29 7.39 0.66
N TYR A 143 -23.64 7.88 1.71
CA TYR A 143 -22.81 9.08 1.60
C TYR A 143 -21.55 8.84 0.77
N SER A 144 -20.83 7.76 1.03
CA SER A 144 -19.60 7.44 0.32
C SER A 144 -19.86 7.20 -1.15
N TRP A 145 -20.94 6.47 -1.49
CA TRP A 145 -21.30 6.21 -2.87
C TRP A 145 -21.57 7.48 -3.67
N ASN A 146 -22.28 8.44 -3.07
CA ASN A 146 -22.62 9.69 -3.73
C ASN A 146 -21.47 10.70 -3.82
N ASN A 147 -20.36 10.48 -3.11
CA ASN A 147 -19.22 11.41 -3.09
C ASN A 147 -17.95 10.82 -3.70
N TRP A 148 -18.01 9.60 -4.23
CA TRP A 148 -16.88 8.97 -4.96
C TRP A 148 -17.09 9.00 -6.48
N THR A 149 -18.22 9.50 -6.95
CA THR A 149 -18.52 9.78 -8.35
C THR A 149 -18.32 11.25 -8.65
#